data_7cd4d1f505453a4fafb8c5bbd8a5ccb0
#
_entry.id   7cd4d1f505453a4fafb8c5bbd8a5ccb0
#
_cell.length_a   1.000
_cell.length_b   1.000
_cell.length_c   1.000
_cell.angle_alpha   90.00
_cell.angle_beta   90.00
_cell.angle_gamma   90.00
#
_symmetry.space_group_name_H-M   'P 1'
#
loop_
_entity.id
_entity.type
_entity.pdbx_description
1 polymer ?
#
loop_
_entity_poly.entity_id
_entity_poly.type
_entity_poly.pdbx_seq_one_letter_code
_entity_poly.pdbx_strand_id
1 'polypeptide(L)'
;MAGVTFSPAILLGQNASAQSDTLKTVNRLKEVVVRGYGAERNLKAPEMGRVSLSSNMIANLPVMFGEPDIVKALQTLPGVSQGMEGFTGLYVRGGDNDQNLFLYQGLPLYHVSHLGGIFSSFNVETVDRVDFYKASFPARYGGRISSITDIAMREPDFNKFGGKVSVGLLNANVYVTGPIIKGRTAFSAGLRRSWIDLLSAPTLAIVNAITKKNGKKHILGYSLTDMNLRLDHKINRDMSLQIVGYYGYDRLKLGLREFDAKSYGSTTESDTHFFDENSNRLAWGNWGVIGNYDYRLNRGMLRAAVYYSKYSSNYRQEREYQTDTSDPSTYEYSKSHTSNSIADIGAKVSYMADFSKVYTLRAGVDYANHNYLPEGLVNSFLTDGIETVENNNSPHVTSNEVAAYVDNTLNFNDKVAFSVGVRGVVNRVQGTTFADIEPRASLKVALGDNFSVKAGYARIHQYVQQVSTNYIDLPTDLWQPVSARFKPLQSDLYSIGVYGNLPWSMYFSVEG
;
A
#
# COMPACT_ATOMS: atom_id res chain seq x y z
N MET A 1 20.45 11.02 -11.04
CA MET A 1 19.27 11.61 -10.40
C MET A 1 19.64 12.91 -9.75
N ALA A 2 19.12 14.03 -10.23
CA ALA A 2 19.29 15.33 -9.58
C ALA A 2 18.02 15.61 -8.78
N GLY A 3 18.10 15.46 -7.46
CA GLY A 3 17.05 15.93 -6.53
C GLY A 3 17.30 17.41 -6.26
N VAL A 4 16.41 18.28 -6.73
CA VAL A 4 16.46 19.71 -6.42
C VAL A 4 15.59 19.96 -5.20
N THR A 5 16.22 20.27 -4.06
CA THR A 5 15.53 20.75 -2.86
C THR A 5 15.47 22.27 -2.93
N PHE A 6 14.27 22.84 -3.09
CA PHE A 6 14.05 24.28 -2.97
C PHE A 6 13.74 24.64 -1.52
N SER A 7 14.65 25.39 -0.87
CA SER A 7 14.31 26.23 0.29
C SER A 7 14.01 27.63 -0.23
N PRO A 8 12.89 28.26 0.09
CA PRO A 8 12.67 29.64 -0.26
C PRO A 8 13.50 30.53 0.67
N ALA A 9 14.71 30.89 0.26
CA ALA A 9 15.44 31.99 0.84
C ALA A 9 15.04 33.27 0.06
N ILE A 10 14.21 34.10 0.69
CA ILE A 10 13.98 35.45 0.23
C ILE A 10 15.24 36.27 0.54
N LEU A 11 15.99 36.59 -0.50
CA LEU A 11 17.09 37.55 -0.45
C LEU A 11 16.48 38.96 -0.35
N LEU A 12 16.46 39.51 0.86
CA LEU A 12 16.43 40.97 1.05
C LEU A 12 17.86 41.39 1.34
N GLY A 13 18.45 42.06 0.36
CA GLY A 13 19.75 42.71 0.51
C GLY A 13 19.69 43.83 1.51
N GLN A 14 20.62 43.86 2.43
CA GLN A 14 21.08 45.11 3.09
C GLN A 14 22.56 45.07 3.30
N ASN A 15 23.11 46.23 3.09
CA ASN A 15 24.48 46.64 2.93
C ASN A 15 25.46 46.23 4.03
N ALA A 16 26.69 46.11 3.60
CA ALA A 16 27.89 45.89 4.36
C ALA A 16 28.20 47.04 5.33
N SER A 17 28.61 46.68 6.53
CA SER A 17 29.65 47.41 7.26
C SER A 17 30.57 46.37 7.91
N ALA A 18 31.83 46.51 7.55
CA ALA A 18 32.94 45.70 8.08
C ALA A 18 33.14 45.99 9.57
N GLN A 19 33.27 44.90 10.35
CA GLN A 19 34.15 44.88 11.51
C GLN A 19 34.64 43.45 11.81
N SER A 20 35.94 43.37 12.03
CA SER A 20 36.79 42.27 12.21
C SER A 20 36.51 41.39 13.45
N ASP A 21 37.02 40.16 13.34
CA ASP A 21 37.47 39.23 14.40
C ASP A 21 36.40 38.63 15.31
N THR A 22 36.10 37.39 15.04
CA THR A 22 36.48 36.23 15.91
C THR A 22 36.14 34.91 15.24
N LEU A 23 37.12 34.36 14.57
CA LEU A 23 37.18 32.90 14.30
C LEU A 23 37.27 32.18 15.65
N LYS A 24 36.19 31.57 16.10
CA LYS A 24 36.19 30.40 16.99
C LYS A 24 34.76 30.00 17.37
N THR A 25 34.08 29.35 16.48
CA THR A 25 33.25 28.16 16.81
C THR A 25 33.11 27.38 15.52
N VAL A 26 34.03 26.46 15.27
CA VAL A 26 33.75 25.35 14.38
C VAL A 26 32.62 24.60 15.05
N ASN A 27 31.41 24.88 14.67
CA ASN A 27 30.29 23.94 14.85
C ASN A 27 30.67 22.70 14.05
N ARG A 28 31.41 21.79 14.67
CA ARG A 28 31.43 20.41 14.23
C ARG A 28 29.99 19.99 14.22
N LEU A 29 29.42 19.93 13.05
CA LEU A 29 28.20 19.15 12.83
C LEU A 29 28.47 17.84 13.57
N LYS A 30 27.73 17.59 14.65
CA LYS A 30 27.77 16.28 15.29
C LYS A 30 27.50 15.32 14.16
N GLU A 31 28.49 14.47 13.89
CA GLU A 31 28.35 13.36 12.98
C GLU A 31 27.01 12.69 13.34
N VAL A 32 25.98 12.85 12.50
CA VAL A 32 24.74 12.13 12.65
C VAL A 32 25.09 10.72 12.26
N VAL A 33 25.61 9.97 13.24
CA VAL A 33 25.70 8.53 13.15
C VAL A 33 24.25 8.08 13.01
N VAL A 34 23.84 7.79 11.79
CA VAL A 34 22.61 7.05 11.50
C VAL A 34 22.85 5.64 12.05
N ARG A 35 22.80 5.52 13.38
CA ARG A 35 22.66 4.22 14.02
C ARG A 35 21.35 3.66 13.47
N GLY A 36 21.48 2.56 12.75
CA GLY A 36 20.34 1.95 12.09
C GLY A 36 19.17 1.80 13.09
N TYR A 37 18.14 2.59 12.92
CA TYR A 37 16.94 2.65 13.79
C TYR A 37 16.30 1.27 13.97
N GLY A 38 16.59 0.31 13.08
CA GLY A 38 16.16 -1.09 13.14
C GLY A 38 16.94 -1.98 14.10
N ALA A 39 18.27 -1.90 14.09
CA ALA A 39 19.12 -2.88 14.76
C ALA A 39 19.03 -2.79 16.31
N GLU A 40 19.15 -1.60 16.89
CA GLU A 40 19.08 -1.41 18.34
C GLU A 40 17.68 -1.66 18.89
N ARG A 41 16.65 -1.27 18.15
CA ARG A 41 15.25 -1.54 18.51
C ARG A 41 14.93 -3.02 18.43
N ASN A 42 15.47 -3.72 17.44
CA ASN A 42 15.32 -5.17 17.33
C ASN A 42 16.00 -5.94 18.47
N LEU A 43 17.07 -5.44 19.05
CA LEU A 43 17.67 -6.04 20.24
C LEU A 43 16.81 -5.86 21.49
N LYS A 44 16.16 -4.71 21.64
CA LYS A 44 15.41 -4.33 22.86
C LYS A 44 13.95 -4.72 22.87
N ALA A 45 13.27 -4.74 21.70
CA ALA A 45 11.86 -5.08 21.61
C ALA A 45 11.60 -6.58 21.84
N PRO A 46 10.51 -6.97 22.51
CA PRO A 46 10.17 -8.38 22.72
C PRO A 46 9.67 -9.05 21.42
N GLU A 47 9.09 -8.28 20.52
CA GLU A 47 8.53 -8.83 19.27
C GLU A 47 9.65 -9.42 18.40
N MET A 48 9.45 -10.65 17.95
CA MET A 48 10.33 -11.31 17.03
C MET A 48 9.92 -11.02 15.58
N GLY A 49 10.93 -10.91 14.68
CA GLY A 49 10.67 -10.73 13.26
C GLY A 49 10.06 -9.36 12.88
N ARG A 50 10.11 -8.39 13.79
CA ARG A 50 9.75 -7.01 13.49
C ARG A 50 10.93 -6.28 12.89
N VAL A 51 10.72 -5.65 11.73
CA VAL A 51 11.69 -4.75 11.08
C VAL A 51 11.04 -3.38 10.90
N SER A 52 11.76 -2.34 11.30
CA SER A 52 11.30 -0.95 11.13
C SER A 52 12.23 -0.25 10.15
N LEU A 53 11.69 0.18 9.01
CA LEU A 53 12.41 0.88 7.96
C LEU A 53 11.98 2.35 7.96
N SER A 54 12.92 3.28 8.06
CA SER A 54 12.65 4.69 7.83
C SER A 54 12.64 5.00 6.33
N SER A 55 11.98 6.09 5.94
CA SER A 55 11.97 6.54 4.55
C SER A 55 13.39 6.79 4.00
N ASN A 56 14.32 7.26 4.84
CA ASN A 56 15.73 7.44 4.44
C ASN A 56 16.43 6.11 4.15
N MET A 57 16.14 5.05 4.92
CA MET A 57 16.69 3.71 4.63
C MET A 57 16.15 3.19 3.29
N ILE A 58 14.85 3.32 3.06
CA ILE A 58 14.21 2.88 1.82
C ILE A 58 14.77 3.65 0.61
N ALA A 59 14.97 4.95 0.75
CA ALA A 59 15.50 5.80 -0.33
C ALA A 59 16.96 5.47 -0.73
N ASN A 60 17.72 4.83 0.17
CA ASN A 60 19.12 4.46 -0.08
C ASN A 60 19.30 3.02 -0.57
N LEU A 61 18.23 2.24 -0.69
CA LEU A 61 18.29 0.90 -1.26
C LEU A 61 18.42 0.96 -2.80
N PRO A 62 18.95 -0.10 -3.43
CA PRO A 62 18.95 -0.21 -4.89
C PRO A 62 17.54 -0.07 -5.44
N VAL A 63 17.38 0.77 -6.45
CA VAL A 63 16.08 1.14 -7.02
C VAL A 63 15.95 0.65 -8.45
N MET A 64 14.76 0.19 -8.83
CA MET A 64 14.43 -0.04 -10.23
C MET A 64 13.91 1.25 -10.87
N PHE A 65 14.38 1.54 -12.09
CA PHE A 65 14.01 2.75 -12.83
C PHE A 65 14.20 4.06 -12.04
N GLY A 66 15.04 4.00 -10.98
CA GLY A 66 15.38 5.17 -10.20
C GLY A 66 14.34 5.59 -9.17
N GLU A 67 13.39 4.75 -8.82
CA GLU A 67 12.38 5.04 -7.80
C GLU A 67 12.51 4.10 -6.59
N PRO A 68 12.59 4.65 -5.36
CA PRO A 68 12.53 3.86 -4.14
C PRO A 68 11.15 3.20 -3.99
N ASP A 69 11.13 1.94 -3.55
CA ASP A 69 9.92 1.16 -3.40
C ASP A 69 9.88 0.41 -2.06
N ILE A 70 8.77 0.55 -1.32
CA ILE A 70 8.61 -0.05 0.01
C ILE A 70 8.55 -1.57 -0.08
N VAL A 71 7.76 -2.13 -1.00
CA VAL A 71 7.62 -3.59 -1.09
C VAL A 71 8.94 -4.22 -1.52
N LYS A 72 9.64 -3.61 -2.47
CA LYS A 72 10.99 -4.05 -2.87
C LYS A 72 12.01 -3.97 -1.72
N ALA A 73 11.91 -2.94 -0.89
CA ALA A 73 12.72 -2.86 0.33
C ALA A 73 12.43 -4.04 1.28
N LEU A 74 11.15 -4.41 1.44
CA LEU A 74 10.77 -5.56 2.26
C LEU A 74 11.24 -6.90 1.67
N GLN A 75 11.25 -7.02 0.34
CA GLN A 75 11.74 -8.22 -0.37
C GLN A 75 13.25 -8.50 -0.16
N THR A 76 14.02 -7.49 0.25
CA THR A 76 15.45 -7.70 0.60
C THR A 76 15.65 -8.35 1.97
N LEU A 77 14.58 -8.49 2.77
CA LEU A 77 14.67 -9.00 4.13
C LEU A 77 14.69 -10.53 4.15
N PRO A 78 15.46 -11.16 5.07
CA PRO A 78 15.46 -12.61 5.22
C PRO A 78 14.05 -13.17 5.50
N GLY A 79 13.71 -14.29 4.85
CA GLY A 79 12.41 -14.95 4.96
C GLY A 79 11.28 -14.26 4.17
N VAL A 80 11.62 -13.36 3.26
CA VAL A 80 10.71 -12.73 2.32
C VAL A 80 11.12 -13.10 0.90
N SER A 81 10.17 -13.55 0.10
CA SER A 81 10.36 -13.86 -1.32
C SER A 81 9.52 -12.92 -2.17
N GLN A 82 10.01 -12.62 -3.35
CA GLN A 82 9.30 -11.76 -4.33
C GLN A 82 8.43 -12.56 -5.32
N GLY A 83 8.44 -13.91 -5.24
CA GLY A 83 7.79 -14.74 -6.24
C GLY A 83 8.50 -14.64 -7.59
N MET A 84 7.99 -13.82 -8.50
CA MET A 84 8.63 -13.52 -9.78
C MET A 84 9.61 -12.36 -9.64
N GLU A 85 10.81 -12.51 -10.20
CA GLU A 85 11.85 -11.47 -10.16
C GLU A 85 11.38 -10.16 -10.81
N GLY A 86 11.61 -9.06 -10.10
CA GLY A 86 11.24 -7.70 -10.56
C GLY A 86 9.81 -7.27 -10.24
N PHE A 87 8.97 -8.15 -9.67
CA PHE A 87 7.59 -7.84 -9.29
C PHE A 87 7.45 -7.55 -7.78
N THR A 88 6.36 -6.88 -7.38
CA THR A 88 6.08 -6.48 -5.99
C THR A 88 5.32 -7.51 -5.17
N GLY A 89 5.19 -8.75 -5.65
CA GLY A 89 4.62 -9.85 -4.85
C GLY A 89 5.39 -10.02 -3.54
N LEU A 90 4.68 -10.19 -2.43
CA LEU A 90 5.26 -10.34 -1.10
C LEU A 90 4.86 -11.70 -0.53
N TYR A 91 5.82 -12.63 -0.50
CA TYR A 91 5.64 -13.99 0.01
C TYR A 91 6.49 -14.15 1.26
N VAL A 92 5.85 -14.21 2.43
CA VAL A 92 6.55 -14.16 3.71
C VAL A 92 6.46 -15.50 4.40
N ARG A 93 7.62 -16.13 4.65
CA ARG A 93 7.72 -17.42 5.37
C ARG A 93 6.80 -18.53 4.79
N GLY A 94 6.69 -18.58 3.46
CA GLY A 94 5.86 -19.57 2.77
C GLY A 94 4.38 -19.22 2.66
N GLY A 95 3.97 -18.06 3.16
CA GLY A 95 2.63 -17.54 2.94
C GLY A 95 2.48 -16.87 1.58
N ASP A 96 1.25 -16.79 1.08
CA ASP A 96 0.90 -16.23 -0.22
C ASP A 96 0.75 -14.71 -0.16
N ASN A 97 0.69 -14.05 -1.33
CA ASN A 97 0.64 -12.60 -1.44
C ASN A 97 -0.60 -11.98 -0.78
N ASP A 98 -1.78 -12.62 -0.91
CA ASP A 98 -3.04 -12.20 -0.29
C ASP A 98 -3.08 -12.38 1.24
N GLN A 99 -2.09 -13.09 1.81
CA GLN A 99 -1.97 -13.37 3.24
C GLN A 99 -1.21 -12.28 4.01
N ASN A 100 -0.87 -11.17 3.34
CA ASN A 100 -0.20 -10.03 3.93
C ASN A 100 -1.17 -8.87 4.15
N LEU A 101 -1.13 -8.24 5.33
CA LEU A 101 -1.92 -7.06 5.65
C LEU A 101 -1.09 -5.81 5.40
N PHE A 102 -1.60 -4.92 4.56
CA PHE A 102 -1.05 -3.58 4.38
C PHE A 102 -1.97 -2.57 5.05
N LEU A 103 -1.40 -1.80 5.97
CA LEU A 103 -2.07 -0.70 6.66
C LEU A 103 -1.37 0.61 6.31
N TYR A 104 -2.11 1.58 5.80
CA TYR A 104 -1.62 2.94 5.58
C TYR A 104 -2.22 3.86 6.63
N GLN A 105 -1.42 4.23 7.64
CA GLN A 105 -1.88 4.97 8.83
C GLN A 105 -3.08 4.30 9.53
N GLY A 106 -3.14 2.95 9.49
CA GLY A 106 -4.24 2.15 10.04
C GLY A 106 -5.41 1.86 9.09
N LEU A 107 -5.41 2.45 7.88
CA LEU A 107 -6.35 2.17 6.79
C LEU A 107 -5.96 0.86 6.08
N PRO A 108 -6.80 -0.18 6.02
CA PRO A 108 -6.49 -1.41 5.29
C PRO A 108 -6.50 -1.16 3.78
N LEU A 109 -5.49 -1.70 3.10
CA LEU A 109 -5.37 -1.66 1.64
C LEU A 109 -5.24 -3.08 1.09
N TYR A 110 -5.87 -3.31 -0.07
CA TYR A 110 -5.80 -4.55 -0.81
C TYR A 110 -4.87 -4.36 -2.00
N HIS A 111 -4.46 -5.37 -2.71
CA HIS A 111 -3.65 -5.29 -3.94
C HIS A 111 -2.84 -3.97 -4.12
N VAL A 112 -1.69 -3.89 -3.49
CA VAL A 112 -0.90 -2.66 -3.35
C VAL A 112 0.21 -2.53 -4.41
N SER A 113 -0.08 -2.95 -5.65
CA SER A 113 0.88 -2.96 -6.75
C SER A 113 0.40 -2.16 -7.95
N HIS A 114 1.35 -1.53 -8.64
CA HIS A 114 1.19 -0.82 -9.90
C HIS A 114 1.87 -1.56 -11.05
N LEU A 115 1.42 -1.32 -12.27
CA LEU A 115 1.97 -1.86 -13.52
C LEU A 115 2.16 -3.39 -13.44
N GLY A 116 1.10 -4.09 -12.99
CA GLY A 116 1.15 -5.55 -12.84
C GLY A 116 2.18 -6.05 -11.84
N GLY A 117 2.56 -5.23 -10.85
CA GLY A 117 3.51 -5.60 -9.81
C GLY A 117 4.93 -5.06 -9.97
N ILE A 118 5.20 -4.18 -10.93
CA ILE A 118 6.54 -3.58 -11.09
C ILE A 118 6.84 -2.54 -10.00
N PHE A 119 5.85 -1.79 -9.53
CA PHE A 119 5.97 -0.81 -8.45
C PHE A 119 4.92 -1.05 -7.37
N SER A 120 5.22 -0.64 -6.14
CA SER A 120 4.20 -0.55 -5.10
C SER A 120 3.41 0.75 -5.19
N SER A 121 2.18 0.71 -4.67
CA SER A 121 1.27 1.87 -4.65
C SER A 121 1.55 2.85 -3.50
N PHE A 122 2.78 2.86 -2.99
CA PHE A 122 3.20 3.73 -1.89
C PHE A 122 4.17 4.80 -2.37
N ASN A 123 3.79 6.06 -2.20
CA ASN A 123 4.69 7.18 -2.45
C ASN A 123 5.62 7.37 -1.25
N VAL A 124 6.90 6.98 -1.40
CA VAL A 124 7.91 7.03 -0.33
C VAL A 124 8.12 8.44 0.22
N GLU A 125 7.88 9.49 -0.57
CA GLU A 125 8.03 10.88 -0.11
C GLU A 125 7.04 11.24 1.01
N THR A 126 5.88 10.59 1.06
CA THR A 126 4.85 10.80 2.09
C THR A 126 5.05 9.92 3.33
N VAL A 127 5.94 8.93 3.25
CA VAL A 127 6.15 7.94 4.30
C VAL A 127 7.25 8.38 5.27
N ASP A 128 7.02 8.20 6.55
CA ASP A 128 8.01 8.36 7.62
C ASP A 128 8.67 7.03 7.95
N ARG A 129 7.85 6.01 8.22
CA ARG A 129 8.29 4.71 8.72
C ARG A 129 7.39 3.59 8.22
N VAL A 130 7.99 2.44 8.01
CA VAL A 130 7.31 1.17 7.74
C VAL A 130 7.68 0.18 8.85
N ASP A 131 6.69 -0.27 9.61
CA ASP A 131 6.85 -1.34 10.59
C ASP A 131 6.36 -2.64 9.96
N PHE A 132 7.27 -3.57 9.71
CA PHE A 132 7.01 -4.85 9.09
C PHE A 132 7.14 -5.98 10.13
N TYR A 133 6.11 -6.80 10.24
CA TYR A 133 6.02 -7.93 11.14
C TYR A 133 5.91 -9.21 10.33
N LYS A 134 6.90 -10.07 10.39
CA LYS A 134 6.97 -11.37 9.68
C LYS A 134 6.87 -12.58 10.61
N ALA A 135 6.59 -12.36 11.90
CA ALA A 135 6.44 -13.41 12.92
C ALA A 135 5.45 -12.97 14.02
N SER A 136 5.86 -13.04 15.28
CA SER A 136 5.03 -12.67 16.44
C SER A 136 4.54 -11.23 16.38
N PHE A 137 3.37 -10.97 15.86
CA PHE A 137 2.78 -9.65 15.88
C PHE A 137 1.82 -9.44 17.03
N PRO A 138 1.70 -8.18 17.53
CA PRO A 138 0.79 -7.84 18.64
C PRO A 138 -0.67 -8.20 18.34
N ALA A 139 -1.47 -8.48 19.37
CA ALA A 139 -2.87 -8.89 19.25
C ALA A 139 -3.79 -7.82 18.64
N ARG A 140 -3.32 -6.56 18.56
CA ARG A 140 -4.02 -5.49 17.84
C ARG A 140 -4.15 -5.72 16.33
N TYR A 141 -3.33 -6.57 15.75
CA TYR A 141 -3.39 -6.91 14.34
C TYR A 141 -4.08 -8.26 14.13
N GLY A 142 -4.85 -8.39 13.06
CA GLY A 142 -5.54 -9.63 12.68
C GLY A 142 -5.98 -9.62 11.22
N GLY A 143 -6.66 -10.69 10.80
CA GLY A 143 -7.28 -10.78 9.49
C GLY A 143 -6.37 -11.18 8.34
N ARG A 144 -5.05 -11.36 8.57
CA ARG A 144 -4.09 -11.91 7.60
C ARG A 144 -3.08 -12.80 8.32
N ILE A 145 -2.71 -13.94 7.69
CA ILE A 145 -2.02 -15.04 8.37
C ILE A 145 -0.50 -15.05 8.19
N SER A 146 0.06 -14.25 7.26
CA SER A 146 1.49 -14.30 6.92
C SER A 146 2.28 -13.12 7.49
N SER A 147 1.96 -11.88 7.14
CA SER A 147 2.67 -10.70 7.63
C SER A 147 1.78 -9.47 7.77
N ILE A 148 2.32 -8.47 8.48
CA ILE A 148 1.70 -7.14 8.64
C ILE A 148 2.71 -6.08 8.23
N THR A 149 2.30 -5.19 7.34
CA THR A 149 3.04 -3.99 6.94
C THR A 149 2.26 -2.75 7.38
N ASP A 150 2.71 -2.09 8.43
CA ASP A 150 2.08 -0.88 8.97
C ASP A 150 2.90 0.35 8.56
N ILE A 151 2.32 1.18 7.69
CA ILE A 151 2.97 2.32 7.05
C ILE A 151 2.49 3.60 7.72
N ALA A 152 3.42 4.30 8.36
CA ALA A 152 3.17 5.60 8.96
C ALA A 152 3.51 6.72 7.99
N MET A 153 2.56 7.65 7.79
CA MET A 153 2.80 8.87 7.05
C MET A 153 3.68 9.84 7.81
N ARG A 154 4.46 10.61 7.06
CA ARG A 154 5.25 11.73 7.59
C ARG A 154 4.33 12.75 8.28
N GLU A 155 4.71 13.18 9.48
CA GLU A 155 3.99 14.21 10.19
C GLU A 155 4.12 15.56 9.49
N PRO A 156 3.04 16.34 9.39
CA PRO A 156 3.10 17.67 8.81
C PRO A 156 3.83 18.66 9.73
N ASP A 157 4.51 19.64 9.13
CA ASP A 157 5.16 20.70 9.90
C ASP A 157 4.14 21.75 10.32
N PHE A 158 4.00 21.97 11.63
CA PHE A 158 3.08 22.94 12.21
C PHE A 158 3.56 24.40 12.15
N ASN A 159 4.80 24.65 11.74
CA ASN A 159 5.42 25.97 11.86
C ASN A 159 5.88 26.53 10.52
N LYS A 160 6.34 25.66 9.59
CA LYS A 160 6.95 26.08 8.33
C LYS A 160 6.35 25.32 7.15
N PHE A 161 6.29 25.98 6.00
CA PHE A 161 6.03 25.32 4.74
C PHE A 161 7.31 24.63 4.26
N GLY A 162 7.14 23.44 3.73
CA GLY A 162 8.18 22.66 3.11
C GLY A 162 7.63 21.83 1.97
N GLY A 163 8.50 21.29 1.14
CA GLY A 163 8.10 20.43 0.04
C GLY A 163 9.29 19.83 -0.67
N LYS A 164 9.01 18.87 -1.51
CA LYS A 164 9.98 18.18 -2.37
C LYS A 164 9.32 17.88 -3.71
N VAL A 165 10.04 18.12 -4.78
CA VAL A 165 9.67 17.70 -6.13
C VAL A 165 10.77 16.76 -6.62
N SER A 166 10.40 15.59 -7.09
CA SER A 166 11.29 14.65 -7.74
C SER A 166 10.74 14.24 -9.09
N VAL A 167 11.64 14.17 -10.07
CA VAL A 167 11.33 13.82 -11.45
C VAL A 167 12.19 12.62 -11.81
N GLY A 168 11.57 11.48 -12.01
CA GLY A 168 12.19 10.23 -12.41
C GLY A 168 11.96 9.95 -13.90
N LEU A 169 12.48 8.81 -14.36
CA LEU A 169 12.32 8.38 -15.75
C LEU A 169 10.85 8.09 -16.10
N LEU A 170 10.09 7.50 -15.19
CA LEU A 170 8.73 7.01 -15.46
C LEU A 170 7.63 7.81 -14.76
N ASN A 171 7.96 8.60 -13.73
CA ASN A 171 6.99 9.37 -12.95
C ASN A 171 7.59 10.66 -12.38
N ALA A 172 6.69 11.51 -11.86
CA ALA A 172 7.03 12.64 -11.01
C ALA A 172 6.30 12.53 -9.68
N ASN A 173 6.97 13.03 -8.63
CA ASN A 173 6.46 13.13 -7.28
C ASN A 173 6.49 14.58 -6.82
N VAL A 174 5.42 15.00 -6.15
CA VAL A 174 5.33 16.28 -5.45
C VAL A 174 4.90 15.99 -4.03
N TYR A 175 5.63 16.51 -3.07
CA TYR A 175 5.26 16.48 -1.66
C TYR A 175 5.27 17.92 -1.11
N VAL A 176 4.24 18.28 -0.39
CA VAL A 176 4.11 19.58 0.27
C VAL A 176 3.61 19.39 1.69
N THR A 177 4.07 20.22 2.61
CA THR A 177 3.65 20.22 4.01
C THR A 177 3.70 21.62 4.56
N GLY A 178 2.86 21.93 5.53
CA GLY A 178 2.90 23.21 6.20
C GLY A 178 1.70 23.47 7.11
N PRO A 179 1.77 24.60 7.86
CA PRO A 179 0.70 25.01 8.74
C PRO A 179 -0.47 25.65 7.98
N ILE A 180 -1.70 25.24 8.32
CA ILE A 180 -2.93 26.00 8.04
C ILE A 180 -3.11 27.03 9.16
N ILE A 181 -2.95 26.60 10.41
CA ILE A 181 -2.93 27.44 11.60
C ILE A 181 -1.65 27.10 12.36
N LYS A 182 -0.71 28.03 12.43
CA LYS A 182 0.60 27.79 13.09
C LYS A 182 0.44 27.19 14.48
N GLY A 183 1.20 26.12 14.73
CA GLY A 183 1.21 25.40 16.00
C GLY A 183 -0.04 24.57 16.29
N ARG A 184 -1.15 24.71 15.51
CA ARG A 184 -2.43 24.08 15.79
C ARG A 184 -2.95 23.15 14.69
N THR A 185 -2.91 23.59 13.42
CA THR A 185 -3.41 22.80 12.30
C THR A 185 -2.37 22.76 11.20
N ALA A 186 -2.02 21.58 10.74
CA ALA A 186 -1.04 21.41 9.67
C ALA A 186 -1.48 20.31 8.71
N PHE A 187 -0.99 20.38 7.48
CA PHE A 187 -1.26 19.40 6.44
C PHE A 187 0.03 18.88 5.80
N SER A 188 -0.04 17.68 5.27
CA SER A 188 0.92 17.18 4.29
C SER A 188 0.16 16.51 3.15
N ALA A 189 0.61 16.73 1.92
CA ALA A 189 0.02 16.18 0.71
C ALA A 189 1.10 15.67 -0.22
N GLY A 190 0.87 14.53 -0.84
CA GLY A 190 1.73 13.92 -1.85
C GLY A 190 0.94 13.58 -3.11
N LEU A 191 1.57 13.79 -4.25
CA LEU A 191 1.07 13.38 -5.56
C LEU A 191 2.19 12.67 -6.30
N ARG A 192 1.95 11.45 -6.80
CA ARG A 192 2.80 10.75 -7.75
C ARG A 192 2.00 10.43 -9.01
N ARG A 193 2.54 10.73 -10.18
CA ARG A 193 1.92 10.45 -11.47
C ARG A 193 2.97 9.92 -12.44
N SER A 194 2.69 8.78 -13.08
CA SER A 194 3.52 8.31 -14.18
C SER A 194 3.19 9.10 -15.45
N TRP A 195 4.17 9.21 -16.32
CA TRP A 195 4.01 9.77 -17.68
C TRP A 195 4.30 8.77 -18.79
N ILE A 196 4.14 7.47 -18.48
CA ILE A 196 4.37 6.39 -19.45
C ILE A 196 3.47 6.59 -20.68
N ASP A 197 2.22 7.01 -20.47
CA ASP A 197 1.28 7.37 -21.54
C ASP A 197 1.80 8.52 -22.43
N LEU A 198 2.41 9.53 -21.83
CA LEU A 198 2.99 10.67 -22.56
C LEU A 198 4.27 10.28 -23.30
N LEU A 199 5.15 9.46 -22.69
CA LEU A 199 6.39 8.99 -23.31
C LEU A 199 6.13 7.98 -24.42
N SER A 200 5.10 7.14 -24.30
CA SER A 200 4.75 6.15 -25.30
C SER A 200 4.03 6.76 -26.51
N ALA A 201 3.34 7.90 -26.36
CA ALA A 201 2.52 8.50 -27.41
C ALA A 201 3.31 8.84 -28.69
N PRO A 202 4.51 9.48 -28.66
CA PRO A 202 5.29 9.74 -29.88
C PRO A 202 5.77 8.43 -30.56
N THR A 203 6.24 7.47 -29.74
CA THR A 203 6.68 6.16 -30.27
C THR A 203 5.51 5.42 -30.92
N LEU A 204 4.35 5.44 -30.28
CA LEU A 204 3.13 4.83 -30.80
C LEU A 204 2.67 5.53 -32.09
N ALA A 205 2.81 6.86 -32.21
CA ALA A 205 2.50 7.60 -33.41
C ALA A 205 3.41 7.17 -34.59
N ILE A 206 4.71 6.98 -34.33
CA ILE A 206 5.66 6.49 -35.34
C ILE A 206 5.32 5.05 -35.76
N VAL A 207 5.10 4.16 -34.79
CA VAL A 207 4.71 2.76 -35.05
C VAL A 207 3.42 2.73 -35.88
N ASN A 208 2.41 3.51 -35.48
CA ASN A 208 1.16 3.58 -36.22
C ASN A 208 1.32 4.17 -37.64
N ALA A 209 2.18 5.17 -37.83
CA ALA A 209 2.46 5.69 -39.16
C ALA A 209 3.05 4.62 -40.12
N ILE A 210 3.81 3.69 -39.56
CA ILE A 210 4.39 2.56 -40.30
C ILE A 210 3.35 1.46 -40.55
N THR A 211 2.66 1.03 -39.46
CA THR A 211 1.77 -0.13 -39.48
C THR A 211 0.43 0.15 -40.16
N LYS A 212 0.01 1.40 -40.20
CA LYS A 212 -1.18 1.83 -40.98
C LYS A 212 -1.10 1.43 -42.45
N LYS A 213 0.09 1.46 -43.07
CA LYS A 213 0.28 0.99 -44.43
C LYS A 213 -0.06 -0.49 -44.63
N ASN A 214 -0.04 -1.26 -43.53
CA ASN A 214 -0.40 -2.66 -43.50
C ASN A 214 -1.79 -2.88 -42.88
N GLY A 215 -2.63 -1.84 -42.79
CA GLY A 215 -3.98 -1.92 -42.25
C GLY A 215 -4.04 -2.16 -40.74
N LYS A 216 -3.04 -1.68 -39.95
CA LYS A 216 -2.98 -1.90 -38.50
C LYS A 216 -2.74 -0.60 -37.74
N LYS A 217 -3.49 -0.40 -36.68
CA LYS A 217 -3.33 0.70 -35.71
C LYS A 217 -3.31 0.16 -34.30
N HIS A 218 -2.21 0.38 -33.59
CA HIS A 218 -2.02 -0.05 -32.22
C HIS A 218 -2.55 1.00 -31.25
N ILE A 219 -3.14 0.53 -30.16
CA ILE A 219 -3.65 1.34 -29.05
C ILE A 219 -2.90 0.90 -27.80
N LEU A 220 -2.19 1.84 -27.16
CA LEU A 220 -1.45 1.61 -25.93
C LEU A 220 -1.53 2.85 -25.04
N GLY A 221 -1.86 2.67 -23.80
CA GLY A 221 -1.81 3.73 -22.79
C GLY A 221 -1.72 3.13 -21.41
N TYR A 222 -0.81 3.62 -20.60
CA TYR A 222 -0.70 3.24 -19.19
C TYR A 222 -0.41 4.46 -18.33
N SER A 223 -1.09 4.53 -17.20
CA SER A 223 -0.82 5.56 -16.21
C SER A 223 -1.14 5.07 -14.79
N LEU A 224 -0.30 5.45 -13.84
CA LEU A 224 -0.58 5.34 -12.42
C LEU A 224 -0.70 6.73 -11.79
N THR A 225 -1.48 6.82 -10.73
CA THR A 225 -1.65 8.06 -9.95
C THR A 225 -1.85 7.71 -8.48
N ASP A 226 -1.02 8.28 -7.61
CA ASP A 226 -1.16 8.19 -6.16
C ASP A 226 -1.34 9.58 -5.57
N MET A 227 -2.29 9.69 -4.66
CA MET A 227 -2.53 10.90 -3.87
C MET A 227 -2.62 10.52 -2.40
N ASN A 228 -1.92 11.27 -1.57
CA ASN A 228 -1.91 11.09 -0.14
C ASN A 228 -2.15 12.45 0.52
N LEU A 229 -3.05 12.48 1.48
CA LEU A 229 -3.36 13.67 2.26
C LEU A 229 -3.36 13.32 3.74
N ARG A 230 -2.74 14.15 4.55
CA ARG A 230 -2.83 14.09 6.01
C ARG A 230 -3.10 15.50 6.55
N LEU A 231 -4.09 15.59 7.41
CA LEU A 231 -4.46 16.80 8.13
C LEU A 231 -4.42 16.50 9.63
N ASP A 232 -3.58 17.20 10.36
CA ASP A 232 -3.46 17.09 11.80
C ASP A 232 -3.96 18.37 12.47
N HIS A 233 -4.83 18.22 13.48
CA HIS A 233 -5.37 19.31 14.26
C HIS A 233 -5.20 19.03 15.76
N LYS A 234 -4.51 19.93 16.47
CA LYS A 234 -4.38 19.90 17.93
C LYS A 234 -5.57 20.67 18.52
N ILE A 235 -6.52 19.94 19.12
CA ILE A 235 -7.68 20.54 19.80
C ILE A 235 -7.19 21.26 21.04
N ASN A 236 -6.37 20.58 21.85
CA ASN A 236 -5.67 21.08 23.01
C ASN A 236 -4.37 20.29 23.24
N ARG A 237 -3.78 20.37 24.45
CA ARG A 237 -2.52 19.64 24.78
C ARG A 237 -2.68 18.14 24.83
N ASP A 238 -3.88 17.66 25.12
CA ASP A 238 -4.16 16.24 25.36
C ASP A 238 -5.02 15.60 24.26
N MET A 239 -5.61 16.42 23.37
CA MET A 239 -6.52 15.95 22.33
C MET A 239 -6.05 16.37 20.96
N SER A 240 -6.01 15.44 20.02
CA SER A 240 -5.72 15.71 18.62
C SER A 240 -6.62 14.92 17.70
N LEU A 241 -6.88 15.49 16.54
CA LEU A 241 -7.61 14.88 15.42
C LEU A 241 -6.66 14.76 14.24
N GLN A 242 -6.68 13.62 13.58
CA GLN A 242 -5.95 13.37 12.34
C GLN A 242 -6.91 12.81 11.30
N ILE A 243 -6.86 13.34 10.09
CA ILE A 243 -7.58 12.82 8.93
C ILE A 243 -6.55 12.44 7.88
N VAL A 244 -6.63 11.23 7.35
CA VAL A 244 -5.77 10.74 6.29
C VAL A 244 -6.60 10.24 5.13
N GLY A 245 -6.27 10.72 3.93
CA GLY A 245 -6.81 10.24 2.67
C GLY A 245 -5.74 9.53 1.86
N TYR A 246 -6.11 8.44 1.24
CA TYR A 246 -5.29 7.64 0.34
C TYR A 246 -6.03 7.40 -0.97
N TYR A 247 -5.32 7.52 -2.08
CA TYR A 247 -5.76 7.15 -3.42
C TYR A 247 -4.55 6.61 -4.20
N GLY A 248 -4.66 5.40 -4.75
CA GLY A 248 -3.67 4.79 -5.63
C GLY A 248 -4.39 4.03 -6.73
N TYR A 249 -4.21 4.44 -7.99
CA TYR A 249 -5.02 3.92 -9.10
C TYR A 249 -4.23 3.81 -10.39
N ASP A 250 -4.44 2.68 -11.07
CA ASP A 250 -3.87 2.37 -12.38
C ASP A 250 -4.93 2.40 -13.48
N ARG A 251 -4.49 2.75 -14.68
CA ARG A 251 -5.28 2.64 -15.92
C ARG A 251 -4.39 2.10 -17.03
N LEU A 252 -4.78 0.98 -17.58
CA LEU A 252 -4.16 0.35 -18.73
C LEU A 252 -5.15 0.29 -19.88
N LYS A 253 -4.74 0.68 -21.08
CA LYS A 253 -5.48 0.49 -22.32
C LYS A 253 -4.58 -0.18 -23.34
N LEU A 254 -5.02 -1.31 -23.87
CA LEU A 254 -4.33 -2.06 -24.92
C LEU A 254 -5.33 -2.37 -26.04
N GLY A 255 -4.92 -2.28 -27.29
CA GLY A 255 -5.80 -2.65 -28.39
C GLY A 255 -5.11 -2.66 -29.74
N LEU A 256 -5.82 -3.22 -30.68
CA LEU A 256 -5.43 -3.28 -32.10
C LEU A 256 -6.68 -3.01 -32.94
N ARG A 257 -6.55 -2.13 -33.92
CA ARG A 257 -7.53 -1.94 -34.99
C ARG A 257 -6.92 -2.42 -36.30
N GLU A 258 -7.60 -3.33 -36.96
CA GLU A 258 -7.29 -3.82 -38.27
C GLU A 258 -8.30 -3.26 -39.31
N PHE A 259 -7.85 -2.88 -40.49
CA PHE A 259 -8.68 -2.31 -41.54
C PHE A 259 -8.12 -2.64 -42.91
N ASP A 260 -8.92 -2.49 -43.97
CA ASP A 260 -8.49 -2.82 -45.32
C ASP A 260 -7.36 -1.87 -45.81
N ALA A 261 -6.18 -2.44 -46.00
CA ALA A 261 -4.99 -1.68 -46.45
C ALA A 261 -5.08 -1.20 -47.89
N LYS A 262 -5.94 -1.76 -48.72
CA LYS A 262 -6.09 -1.36 -50.12
C LYS A 262 -6.71 0.02 -50.25
N SER A 263 -7.49 0.45 -49.28
CA SER A 263 -8.08 1.79 -49.22
C SER A 263 -7.09 2.87 -48.80
N TYR A 264 -5.87 2.50 -48.40
CA TYR A 264 -4.89 3.42 -47.82
C TYR A 264 -4.13 4.27 -48.83
N GLY A 265 -4.35 4.08 -50.14
CA GLY A 265 -3.90 5.03 -51.18
C GLY A 265 -4.69 6.34 -51.17
N SER A 266 -5.81 6.39 -50.49
CA SER A 266 -6.65 7.55 -50.20
C SER A 266 -6.28 8.13 -48.84
N THR A 267 -6.21 9.44 -48.71
CA THR A 267 -5.70 10.17 -47.56
C THR A 267 -6.68 10.24 -46.36
N THR A 268 -7.81 9.54 -46.40
CA THR A 268 -8.88 9.59 -45.37
C THR A 268 -9.24 8.20 -44.84
N GLU A 269 -9.37 8.08 -43.52
CA GLU A 269 -9.89 6.88 -42.85
C GLU A 269 -11.33 6.55 -43.29
N SER A 270 -11.99 7.42 -44.03
CA SER A 270 -13.39 7.29 -44.49
C SER A 270 -13.59 6.32 -45.66
N ASP A 271 -12.53 5.82 -46.28
CA ASP A 271 -12.62 4.94 -47.45
C ASP A 271 -12.29 3.47 -47.12
N THR A 272 -12.31 3.10 -45.85
CA THR A 272 -12.13 1.71 -45.43
C THR A 272 -13.43 0.96 -45.57
N HIS A 273 -13.42 -0.18 -46.30
CA HIS A 273 -14.59 -1.06 -46.42
C HIS A 273 -14.76 -2.05 -45.26
N PHE A 274 -13.73 -2.17 -44.43
CA PHE A 274 -13.69 -3.14 -43.34
C PHE A 274 -12.89 -2.58 -42.15
N PHE A 275 -13.34 -2.83 -40.94
CA PHE A 275 -12.50 -2.70 -39.74
C PHE A 275 -12.87 -3.72 -38.66
N ASP A 276 -11.87 -4.10 -37.83
CA ASP A 276 -11.99 -4.86 -36.60
C ASP A 276 -11.13 -4.17 -35.53
N GLU A 277 -11.77 -3.56 -34.54
CA GLU A 277 -11.09 -2.94 -33.40
C GLU A 277 -11.34 -3.76 -32.15
N ASN A 278 -10.28 -4.29 -31.57
CA ASN A 278 -10.30 -4.94 -30.28
C ASN A 278 -9.54 -4.07 -29.26
N SER A 279 -10.22 -3.66 -28.21
CA SER A 279 -9.62 -2.86 -27.14
C SER A 279 -9.90 -3.43 -25.75
N ASN A 280 -8.86 -3.45 -24.93
CA ASN A 280 -8.90 -3.92 -23.56
C ASN A 280 -8.53 -2.75 -22.64
N ARG A 281 -9.36 -2.52 -21.62
CA ARG A 281 -9.11 -1.50 -20.60
C ARG A 281 -9.16 -2.15 -19.23
N LEU A 282 -8.11 -1.98 -18.46
CA LEU A 282 -8.02 -2.45 -17.08
C LEU A 282 -7.73 -1.26 -16.17
N ALA A 283 -8.55 -1.10 -15.14
CA ALA A 283 -8.39 -0.05 -14.16
C ALA A 283 -8.55 -0.62 -12.77
N TRP A 284 -7.57 -0.41 -11.89
CA TRP A 284 -7.58 -0.97 -10.53
C TRP A 284 -6.91 -0.05 -9.54
N GLY A 285 -7.25 -0.24 -8.26
CA GLY A 285 -6.59 0.50 -7.19
C GLY A 285 -7.41 0.59 -5.92
N ASN A 286 -6.85 1.31 -4.97
CA ASN A 286 -7.43 1.57 -3.67
C ASN A 286 -7.71 3.06 -3.49
N TRP A 287 -8.76 3.37 -2.75
CA TRP A 287 -8.94 4.67 -2.15
C TRP A 287 -9.60 4.55 -0.78
N GLY A 288 -9.35 5.49 0.07
CA GLY A 288 -9.97 5.47 1.38
C GLY A 288 -9.63 6.67 2.23
N VAL A 289 -10.31 6.75 3.36
CA VAL A 289 -10.13 7.82 4.35
C VAL A 289 -10.20 7.21 5.74
N ILE A 290 -9.35 7.70 6.64
CA ILE A 290 -9.39 7.37 8.07
C ILE A 290 -9.30 8.65 8.90
N GLY A 291 -10.17 8.75 9.90
CA GLY A 291 -10.12 9.76 10.94
C GLY A 291 -9.68 9.13 12.25
N ASN A 292 -8.64 9.64 12.87
CA ASN A 292 -8.13 9.22 14.17
C ASN A 292 -8.33 10.35 15.18
N TYR A 293 -8.84 10.02 16.35
CA TYR A 293 -8.92 10.90 17.49
C TYR A 293 -8.08 10.34 18.63
N ASP A 294 -7.10 11.09 19.08
CA ASP A 294 -6.20 10.74 20.17
C ASP A 294 -6.52 11.58 21.40
N TYR A 295 -6.70 10.91 22.54
CA TYR A 295 -6.88 11.53 23.82
C TYR A 295 -5.87 11.00 24.84
N ARG A 296 -4.99 11.91 25.29
CA ARG A 296 -4.01 11.60 26.33
C ARG A 296 -4.67 11.67 27.69
N LEU A 297 -4.65 10.57 28.39
CA LEU A 297 -5.11 10.41 29.76
C LEU A 297 -3.91 10.49 30.72
N ASN A 298 -4.18 10.61 32.03
CA ASN A 298 -3.12 10.67 33.05
C ASN A 298 -2.16 9.47 33.01
N ARG A 299 -2.65 8.28 32.63
CA ARG A 299 -1.87 7.04 32.54
C ARG A 299 -2.09 6.32 31.22
N GLY A 300 -1.98 7.02 30.11
CA GLY A 300 -2.08 6.35 28.82
C GLY A 300 -2.74 7.21 27.76
N MET A 301 -3.04 6.58 26.65
CA MET A 301 -3.64 7.21 25.48
C MET A 301 -4.80 6.37 24.98
N LEU A 302 -5.94 7.01 24.82
CA LEU A 302 -7.10 6.45 24.13
C LEU A 302 -7.04 6.93 22.66
N ARG A 303 -7.16 5.99 21.73
CA ARG A 303 -7.30 6.29 20.30
C ARG A 303 -8.63 5.72 19.82
N ALA A 304 -9.43 6.55 19.16
CA ALA A 304 -10.59 6.13 18.40
C ALA A 304 -10.35 6.41 16.93
N ALA A 305 -10.74 5.49 16.05
CA ALA A 305 -10.60 5.65 14.62
C ALA A 305 -11.86 5.19 13.91
N VAL A 306 -12.22 5.87 12.82
CA VAL A 306 -13.24 5.44 11.87
C VAL A 306 -12.66 5.53 10.46
N TYR A 307 -12.98 4.55 9.62
CA TYR A 307 -12.42 4.50 8.28
C TYR A 307 -13.39 3.97 7.24
N TYR A 308 -13.16 4.39 6.02
CA TYR A 308 -13.68 3.77 4.81
C TYR A 308 -12.52 3.43 3.89
N SER A 309 -12.48 2.22 3.38
CA SER A 309 -11.51 1.75 2.38
C SER A 309 -12.23 1.04 1.25
N LYS A 310 -11.81 1.26 0.01
CA LYS A 310 -12.33 0.54 -1.14
C LYS A 310 -11.21 0.16 -2.10
N TYR A 311 -11.13 -1.12 -2.43
CA TYR A 311 -10.43 -1.66 -3.57
C TYR A 311 -11.42 -1.93 -4.69
N SER A 312 -11.03 -1.68 -5.93
CA SER A 312 -11.79 -2.10 -7.10
C SER A 312 -10.88 -2.42 -8.27
N SER A 313 -11.28 -3.42 -9.05
CA SER A 313 -10.71 -3.76 -10.35
C SER A 313 -11.83 -3.83 -11.37
N ASN A 314 -11.59 -3.21 -12.53
CA ASN A 314 -12.55 -3.14 -13.63
C ASN A 314 -11.81 -3.49 -14.92
N TYR A 315 -12.17 -4.60 -15.50
CA TYR A 315 -11.67 -5.05 -16.80
C TYR A 315 -12.79 -4.93 -17.83
N ARG A 316 -12.52 -4.21 -18.91
CA ARG A 316 -13.45 -4.02 -20.02
C ARG A 316 -12.75 -4.44 -21.30
N GLN A 317 -13.40 -5.35 -22.01
CA GLN A 317 -13.05 -5.76 -23.35
C GLN A 317 -14.15 -5.26 -24.30
N GLU A 318 -13.74 -4.56 -25.35
CA GLU A 318 -14.63 -4.02 -26.38
C GLU A 318 -14.12 -4.49 -27.74
N ARG A 319 -15.03 -5.00 -28.57
CA ARG A 319 -14.77 -5.32 -29.97
C ARG A 319 -15.81 -4.65 -30.83
N GLU A 320 -15.34 -3.87 -31.77
CA GLU A 320 -16.14 -3.26 -32.82
C GLU A 320 -15.70 -3.86 -34.15
N TYR A 321 -16.66 -4.36 -34.90
CA TYR A 321 -16.41 -5.05 -36.16
C TYR A 321 -17.38 -4.58 -37.21
N GLN A 322 -16.90 -4.33 -38.44
CA GLN A 322 -17.73 -3.97 -39.58
C GLN A 322 -17.12 -4.54 -40.83
N THR A 323 -17.90 -5.32 -41.61
CA THR A 323 -17.46 -5.91 -42.88
C THR A 323 -17.60 -4.97 -44.06
N ASP A 324 -18.57 -4.06 -44.03
CA ASP A 324 -18.80 -3.06 -45.03
C ASP A 324 -19.19 -1.73 -44.39
N THR A 325 -18.30 -0.74 -44.41
CA THR A 325 -18.55 0.56 -43.81
C THR A 325 -19.61 1.38 -44.56
N SER A 326 -19.94 0.99 -45.79
CA SER A 326 -21.04 1.59 -46.57
C SER A 326 -22.40 1.06 -46.17
N ASP A 327 -22.46 -0.09 -45.51
CA ASP A 327 -23.70 -0.70 -45.00
C ASP A 327 -23.71 -0.73 -43.46
N PRO A 328 -24.46 0.16 -42.78
CA PRO A 328 -24.56 0.18 -41.32
C PRO A 328 -25.08 -1.13 -40.70
N SER A 329 -25.80 -1.97 -41.47
CA SER A 329 -26.30 -3.24 -40.97
C SER A 329 -25.21 -4.27 -40.69
N THR A 330 -24.01 -4.08 -41.28
CA THR A 330 -22.87 -4.96 -41.08
C THR A 330 -22.04 -4.61 -39.83
N TYR A 331 -22.47 -3.61 -39.04
CA TYR A 331 -21.80 -3.22 -37.81
C TYR A 331 -22.19 -4.12 -36.64
N GLU A 332 -21.19 -4.71 -36.03
CA GLU A 332 -21.31 -5.51 -34.83
C GLU A 332 -20.49 -4.91 -33.69
N TYR A 333 -21.02 -4.95 -32.49
CA TYR A 333 -20.35 -4.51 -31.29
C TYR A 333 -20.50 -5.54 -30.20
N SER A 334 -19.41 -5.87 -29.52
CA SER A 334 -19.45 -6.66 -28.32
C SER A 334 -18.64 -6.01 -27.19
N LYS A 335 -19.18 -6.02 -26.01
CA LYS A 335 -18.54 -5.49 -24.80
C LYS A 335 -18.71 -6.47 -23.66
N SER A 336 -17.61 -6.82 -23.03
CA SER A 336 -17.59 -7.55 -21.77
C SER A 336 -16.97 -6.66 -20.69
N HIS A 337 -17.64 -6.53 -19.57
CA HIS A 337 -17.18 -5.78 -18.41
C HIS A 337 -17.17 -6.66 -17.18
N THR A 338 -15.97 -7.01 -16.72
CA THR A 338 -15.76 -7.73 -15.47
C THR A 338 -15.29 -6.75 -14.40
N SER A 339 -15.90 -6.83 -13.23
CA SER A 339 -15.54 -6.01 -12.07
C SER A 339 -15.47 -6.84 -10.79
N ASN A 340 -14.54 -6.50 -9.91
CA ASN A 340 -14.53 -6.98 -8.53
C ASN A 340 -14.25 -5.82 -7.57
N SER A 341 -14.70 -5.92 -6.34
CA SER A 341 -14.42 -4.89 -5.34
C SER A 341 -14.58 -5.39 -3.92
N ILE A 342 -13.85 -4.74 -3.01
CA ILE A 342 -14.01 -4.84 -1.57
C ILE A 342 -14.19 -3.43 -1.04
N ALA A 343 -15.22 -3.20 -0.24
CA ALA A 343 -15.43 -1.94 0.44
C ALA A 343 -15.61 -2.20 1.95
N ASP A 344 -14.80 -1.52 2.76
CA ASP A 344 -14.78 -1.67 4.21
C ASP A 344 -15.22 -0.37 4.89
N ILE A 345 -16.12 -0.48 5.84
CA ILE A 345 -16.42 0.56 6.82
C ILE A 345 -16.03 0.01 8.17
N GLY A 346 -15.17 0.71 8.91
CA GLY A 346 -14.74 0.22 10.20
C GLY A 346 -14.56 1.29 11.27
N ALA A 347 -14.61 0.84 12.51
CA ALA A 347 -14.36 1.64 13.69
C ALA A 347 -13.44 0.86 14.65
N LYS A 348 -12.49 1.56 15.27
CA LYS A 348 -11.53 0.99 16.22
C LYS A 348 -11.44 1.89 17.43
N VAL A 349 -11.38 1.27 18.60
CA VAL A 349 -11.09 1.98 19.85
C VAL A 349 -9.99 1.21 20.56
N SER A 350 -8.92 1.89 20.94
CA SER A 350 -7.79 1.27 21.61
C SER A 350 -7.30 2.14 22.76
N TYR A 351 -6.86 1.48 23.80
CA TYR A 351 -6.23 2.09 24.96
C TYR A 351 -4.82 1.53 25.14
N MET A 352 -3.86 2.39 25.35
CA MET A 352 -2.47 2.02 25.67
C MET A 352 -2.04 2.76 26.92
N ALA A 353 -1.49 2.04 27.88
CA ALA A 353 -0.99 2.62 29.12
C ALA A 353 0.31 1.95 29.57
N ASP A 354 1.27 2.79 29.96
CA ASP A 354 2.48 2.38 30.66
C ASP A 354 2.25 2.56 32.16
N PHE A 355 1.79 1.50 32.83
CA PHE A 355 1.51 1.54 34.28
C PHE A 355 2.78 1.67 35.10
N SER A 356 3.90 1.18 34.58
CA SER A 356 5.23 1.31 35.16
C SER A 356 6.29 1.17 34.08
N LYS A 357 7.56 1.33 34.44
CA LYS A 357 8.69 1.02 33.53
C LYS A 357 8.75 -0.46 33.12
N VAL A 358 8.08 -1.32 33.89
CA VAL A 358 8.05 -2.78 33.68
C VAL A 358 6.81 -3.24 32.93
N TYR A 359 5.67 -2.56 33.06
CA TYR A 359 4.39 -3.05 32.58
C TYR A 359 3.68 -2.07 31.66
N THR A 360 3.43 -2.51 30.43
CA THR A 360 2.60 -1.84 29.42
C THR A 360 1.38 -2.71 29.10
N LEU A 361 0.20 -2.11 29.14
CA LEU A 361 -1.06 -2.68 28.69
C LEU A 361 -1.50 -2.04 27.39
N ARG A 362 -1.96 -2.86 26.43
CA ARG A 362 -2.72 -2.40 25.27
C ARG A 362 -3.98 -3.23 25.15
N ALA A 363 -5.13 -2.59 24.97
CA ALA A 363 -6.40 -3.25 24.76
C ALA A 363 -7.24 -2.48 23.76
N GLY A 364 -8.13 -3.15 23.05
CA GLY A 364 -8.99 -2.49 22.11
C GLY A 364 -10.10 -3.38 21.56
N VAL A 365 -11.00 -2.71 20.83
CA VAL A 365 -12.11 -3.33 20.11
C VAL A 365 -12.13 -2.75 18.70
N ASP A 366 -12.28 -3.62 17.72
CA ASP A 366 -12.38 -3.31 16.32
C ASP A 366 -13.72 -3.82 15.78
N TYR A 367 -14.34 -3.03 14.92
CA TYR A 367 -15.49 -3.43 14.10
C TYR A 367 -15.20 -3.13 12.65
N ALA A 368 -15.52 -4.05 11.76
CA ALA A 368 -15.49 -3.84 10.31
C ALA A 368 -16.71 -4.49 9.65
N ASN A 369 -17.35 -3.73 8.77
CA ASN A 369 -18.31 -4.23 7.80
C ASN A 369 -17.61 -4.28 6.44
N HIS A 370 -17.54 -5.45 5.87
CA HIS A 370 -16.95 -5.70 4.55
C HIS A 370 -18.06 -5.96 3.54
N ASN A 371 -18.02 -5.28 2.42
CA ASN A 371 -18.90 -5.50 1.28
C ASN A 371 -18.06 -5.98 0.09
N TYR A 372 -18.27 -7.21 -0.33
CA TYR A 372 -17.57 -7.85 -1.43
C TYR A 372 -18.47 -7.91 -2.66
N LEU A 373 -17.95 -7.54 -3.82
CA LEU A 373 -18.44 -7.95 -5.12
C LEU A 373 -17.38 -8.92 -5.70
N PRO A 374 -17.53 -10.24 -5.52
CA PRO A 374 -16.55 -11.21 -5.98
C PRO A 374 -16.35 -11.15 -7.48
N GLU A 375 -17.42 -11.08 -8.24
CA GLU A 375 -17.39 -10.94 -9.69
C GLU A 375 -18.66 -10.24 -10.18
N GLY A 376 -18.49 -9.14 -10.88
CA GLY A 376 -19.54 -8.52 -11.67
C GLY A 376 -19.24 -8.74 -13.15
N LEU A 377 -20.12 -9.38 -13.89
CA LEU A 377 -20.00 -9.63 -15.33
C LEU A 377 -21.20 -9.09 -16.08
N VAL A 378 -20.97 -8.13 -16.98
CA VAL A 378 -21.98 -7.57 -17.85
C VAL A 378 -21.49 -7.66 -19.30
N ASN A 379 -22.24 -8.35 -20.14
CA ASN A 379 -21.99 -8.45 -21.57
C ASN A 379 -23.06 -7.67 -22.34
N SER A 380 -22.63 -6.92 -23.33
CA SER A 380 -23.52 -6.24 -24.28
C SER A 380 -23.12 -6.63 -25.70
N PHE A 381 -24.09 -6.94 -26.53
CA PHE A 381 -23.90 -7.31 -27.92
C PHE A 381 -24.86 -6.50 -28.78
N LEU A 382 -24.35 -5.98 -29.90
CA LEU A 382 -25.17 -5.40 -30.96
C LEU A 382 -24.95 -6.23 -32.22
N THR A 383 -25.99 -6.87 -32.69
CA THR A 383 -25.99 -7.68 -33.92
C THR A 383 -27.27 -7.38 -34.68
N ASP A 384 -27.20 -7.11 -35.98
CA ASP A 384 -28.32 -6.76 -36.84
C ASP A 384 -29.15 -5.57 -36.28
N GLY A 385 -28.51 -4.60 -35.65
CA GLY A 385 -29.15 -3.44 -35.04
C GLY A 385 -29.92 -3.72 -33.74
N ILE A 386 -29.84 -4.94 -33.20
CA ILE A 386 -30.47 -5.33 -31.93
C ILE A 386 -29.40 -5.38 -30.82
N GLU A 387 -29.58 -4.56 -29.78
CA GLU A 387 -28.73 -4.61 -28.58
C GLU A 387 -29.29 -5.62 -27.57
N THR A 388 -28.43 -6.54 -27.16
CA THR A 388 -28.71 -7.51 -26.09
C THR A 388 -27.77 -7.27 -24.94
N VAL A 389 -28.28 -7.20 -23.72
CA VAL A 389 -27.47 -7.04 -22.50
C VAL A 389 -27.71 -8.23 -21.57
N GLU A 390 -26.63 -8.92 -21.24
CA GLU A 390 -26.63 -10.02 -20.27
C GLU A 390 -25.95 -9.54 -18.99
N ASN A 391 -26.63 -9.70 -17.87
CA ASN A 391 -26.10 -9.32 -16.54
C ASN A 391 -25.96 -10.59 -15.69
N ASN A 392 -24.73 -11.02 -15.50
CA ASN A 392 -24.34 -12.23 -14.76
C ASN A 392 -23.53 -11.86 -13.51
N ASN A 393 -23.89 -10.78 -12.83
CA ASN A 393 -23.22 -10.38 -11.61
C ASN A 393 -23.41 -11.40 -10.48
N SER A 394 -22.32 -11.75 -9.81
CA SER A 394 -22.39 -12.41 -8.51
C SER A 394 -23.10 -11.51 -7.50
N PRO A 395 -23.88 -12.06 -6.57
CA PRO A 395 -24.49 -11.26 -5.52
C PRO A 395 -23.42 -10.63 -4.63
N HIS A 396 -23.70 -9.42 -4.16
CA HIS A 396 -22.87 -8.81 -3.13
C HIS A 396 -22.88 -9.66 -1.87
N VAL A 397 -21.72 -9.84 -1.27
CA VAL A 397 -21.55 -10.56 -0.02
C VAL A 397 -21.13 -9.58 1.07
N THR A 398 -21.92 -9.51 2.14
CA THR A 398 -21.61 -8.67 3.31
C THR A 398 -21.11 -9.53 4.45
N SER A 399 -20.00 -9.14 5.06
CA SER A 399 -19.43 -9.73 6.26
C SER A 399 -19.31 -8.68 7.37
N ASN A 400 -19.63 -9.07 8.59
CA ASN A 400 -19.46 -8.23 9.77
C ASN A 400 -18.44 -8.90 10.69
N GLU A 401 -17.36 -8.21 10.99
CA GLU A 401 -16.29 -8.66 11.88
C GLU A 401 -16.23 -7.79 13.13
N VAL A 402 -16.25 -8.43 14.29
CA VAL A 402 -15.98 -7.79 15.57
C VAL A 402 -14.80 -8.50 16.19
N ALA A 403 -13.83 -7.74 16.67
CA ALA A 403 -12.71 -8.29 17.39
C ALA A 403 -12.40 -7.49 18.64
N ALA A 404 -12.00 -8.18 19.70
CA ALA A 404 -11.49 -7.56 20.93
C ALA A 404 -10.14 -8.17 21.27
N TYR A 405 -9.22 -7.34 21.77
CA TYR A 405 -7.87 -7.80 22.08
C TYR A 405 -7.32 -7.17 23.36
N VAL A 406 -6.39 -7.89 23.96
CA VAL A 406 -5.53 -7.39 25.02
C VAL A 406 -4.12 -7.90 24.84
N ASP A 407 -3.14 -7.01 24.96
CA ASP A 407 -1.70 -7.29 24.97
C ASP A 407 -1.09 -6.80 26.28
N ASN A 408 -0.36 -7.65 26.96
CA ASN A 408 0.40 -7.33 28.18
C ASN A 408 1.89 -7.49 27.87
N THR A 409 2.66 -6.44 28.07
CA THR A 409 4.11 -6.48 27.93
C THR A 409 4.76 -6.21 29.27
N LEU A 410 5.61 -7.14 29.69
CA LEU A 410 6.44 -7.06 30.90
C LEU A 410 7.90 -6.95 30.48
N ASN A 411 8.59 -5.90 30.91
CA ASN A 411 10.01 -5.67 30.61
C ASN A 411 10.82 -5.58 31.90
N PHE A 412 11.57 -6.64 32.21
CA PHE A 412 12.37 -6.74 33.41
C PHE A 412 13.81 -6.29 33.14
N ASN A 413 14.15 -5.07 33.57
CA ASN A 413 15.53 -4.51 33.52
C ASN A 413 16.19 -4.61 32.14
N ASP A 414 15.45 -4.48 31.04
CA ASP A 414 15.91 -4.65 29.66
C ASP A 414 16.55 -6.02 29.34
N LYS A 415 16.68 -6.90 30.32
CA LYS A 415 17.28 -8.24 30.16
C LYS A 415 16.25 -9.26 29.68
N VAL A 416 15.09 -9.26 30.30
CA VAL A 416 13.99 -10.17 29.96
C VAL A 416 12.75 -9.35 29.64
N ALA A 417 12.18 -9.55 28.48
CA ALA A 417 10.90 -8.98 28.10
C ALA A 417 9.94 -10.10 27.65
N PHE A 418 8.74 -10.06 28.16
CA PHE A 418 7.70 -11.03 27.85
C PHE A 418 6.43 -10.31 27.44
N SER A 419 5.83 -10.72 26.33
CA SER A 419 4.55 -10.19 25.88
C SER A 419 3.56 -11.34 25.69
N VAL A 420 2.37 -11.19 26.25
CA VAL A 420 1.24 -12.10 26.06
C VAL A 420 0.02 -11.32 25.65
N GLY A 421 -0.58 -11.76 24.56
CA GLY A 421 -1.80 -11.18 24.04
C GLY A 421 -2.82 -12.25 23.67
N VAL A 422 -4.06 -11.83 23.61
CA VAL A 422 -5.17 -12.62 23.07
C VAL A 422 -6.07 -11.69 22.25
N ARG A 423 -6.51 -12.18 21.10
CA ARG A 423 -7.55 -11.55 20.27
C ARG A 423 -8.69 -12.55 20.10
N GLY A 424 -9.92 -12.15 20.41
CA GLY A 424 -11.12 -12.88 20.05
C GLY A 424 -11.75 -12.23 18.83
N VAL A 425 -12.16 -13.01 17.85
CA VAL A 425 -12.77 -12.54 16.61
C VAL A 425 -14.09 -13.26 16.40
N VAL A 426 -15.13 -12.50 16.04
CA VAL A 426 -16.41 -13.04 15.55
C VAL A 426 -16.66 -12.46 14.18
N ASN A 427 -16.75 -13.32 13.16
CA ASN A 427 -17.05 -12.95 11.78
C ASN A 427 -18.37 -13.59 11.37
N ARG A 428 -19.32 -12.79 10.87
CA ARG A 428 -20.62 -13.25 10.37
C ARG A 428 -20.77 -12.90 8.90
N VAL A 429 -20.92 -13.93 8.08
CA VAL A 429 -21.04 -13.81 6.62
C VAL A 429 -22.11 -14.76 6.10
N GLN A 430 -23.06 -14.28 5.31
CA GLN A 430 -24.12 -15.08 4.64
C GLN A 430 -24.85 -16.05 5.62
N GLY A 431 -25.15 -15.60 6.84
CA GLY A 431 -25.82 -16.42 7.85
C GLY A 431 -24.91 -17.38 8.62
N THR A 432 -23.65 -17.56 8.20
CA THR A 432 -22.65 -18.38 8.92
C THR A 432 -21.86 -17.48 9.87
N THR A 433 -21.61 -17.97 11.08
CA THR A 433 -20.80 -17.29 12.09
C THR A 433 -19.57 -18.11 12.42
N PHE A 434 -18.41 -17.48 12.34
CA PHE A 434 -17.12 -18.00 12.79
C PHE A 434 -16.72 -17.26 14.07
N ALA A 435 -16.19 -17.98 15.04
CA ALA A 435 -15.74 -17.40 16.30
C ALA A 435 -14.40 -18.03 16.68
N ASP A 436 -13.36 -17.24 16.71
CA ASP A 436 -11.99 -17.72 16.80
C ASP A 436 -11.23 -16.98 17.91
N ILE A 437 -10.30 -17.69 18.57
CA ILE A 437 -9.42 -17.15 19.60
C ILE A 437 -7.98 -17.23 19.10
N GLU A 438 -7.28 -16.11 19.16
CA GLU A 438 -5.94 -15.91 18.61
C GLU A 438 -4.95 -15.58 19.75
N PRO A 439 -4.43 -16.58 20.48
CA PRO A 439 -3.39 -16.36 21.48
C PRO A 439 -2.05 -16.02 20.83
N ARG A 440 -1.29 -15.18 21.52
CA ARG A 440 0.04 -14.72 21.08
C ARG A 440 0.96 -14.59 22.27
N ALA A 441 2.21 -14.97 22.08
CA ALA A 441 3.23 -14.83 23.10
C ALA A 441 4.58 -14.52 22.46
N SER A 442 5.37 -13.69 23.10
CA SER A 442 6.76 -13.48 22.71
C SER A 442 7.65 -13.32 23.95
N LEU A 443 8.84 -13.88 23.87
CA LEU A 443 9.86 -13.82 24.91
C LEU A 443 11.16 -13.30 24.30
N LYS A 444 11.81 -12.37 24.99
CA LYS A 444 13.16 -11.90 24.71
C LYS A 444 14.02 -12.12 25.94
N VAL A 445 15.19 -12.65 25.74
CA VAL A 445 16.25 -12.76 26.76
C VAL A 445 17.53 -12.11 26.20
N ALA A 446 18.00 -11.04 26.84
CA ALA A 446 19.27 -10.42 26.50
C ALA A 446 20.43 -11.24 27.10
N LEU A 447 21.42 -11.56 26.28
CA LEU A 447 22.68 -12.22 26.65
C LEU A 447 23.79 -11.15 26.63
N GLY A 448 23.83 -10.36 27.72
CA GLY A 448 24.66 -9.15 27.79
C GLY A 448 24.06 -7.99 26.99
N ASP A 449 24.90 -7.00 26.64
CA ASP A 449 24.44 -5.75 26.00
C ASP A 449 24.33 -5.90 24.45
N ASN A 450 24.99 -6.90 23.88
CA ASN A 450 25.14 -7.03 22.43
C ASN A 450 24.34 -8.16 21.82
N PHE A 451 23.80 -9.09 22.61
CA PHE A 451 23.09 -10.26 22.10
C PHE A 451 21.71 -10.44 22.73
N SER A 452 20.76 -10.95 21.96
CA SER A 452 19.47 -11.38 22.49
C SER A 452 18.96 -12.63 21.77
N VAL A 453 18.27 -13.49 22.53
CA VAL A 453 17.52 -14.61 22.00
C VAL A 453 16.03 -14.28 22.13
N LYS A 454 15.26 -14.59 21.11
CA LYS A 454 13.82 -14.37 21.10
C LYS A 454 13.10 -15.62 20.66
N ALA A 455 11.91 -15.81 21.22
CA ALA A 455 10.98 -16.83 20.79
C ALA A 455 9.57 -16.22 20.68
N GLY A 456 8.75 -16.75 19.82
CA GLY A 456 7.41 -16.25 19.63
C GLY A 456 6.42 -17.30 19.14
N TYR A 457 5.17 -17.10 19.50
CA TYR A 457 4.03 -17.86 19.01
C TYR A 457 2.89 -16.90 18.67
N ALA A 458 2.20 -17.16 17.55
CA ALA A 458 1.00 -16.44 17.18
C ALA A 458 0.04 -17.36 16.43
N ARG A 459 -1.23 -17.40 16.85
CA ARG A 459 -2.34 -17.95 16.05
C ARG A 459 -3.12 -16.81 15.43
N ILE A 460 -3.53 -16.99 14.17
CA ILE A 460 -4.24 -15.97 13.41
C ILE A 460 -5.19 -16.63 12.43
N HIS A 461 -6.31 -15.93 12.14
CA HIS A 461 -7.27 -16.34 11.13
C HIS A 461 -7.43 -15.28 10.04
N GLN A 462 -7.75 -15.75 8.82
CA GLN A 462 -8.04 -14.89 7.68
C GLN A 462 -9.40 -15.26 7.09
N TYR A 463 -10.26 -14.25 6.92
CA TYR A 463 -11.67 -14.42 6.53
C TYR A 463 -11.96 -14.05 5.09
N VAL A 464 -10.95 -13.69 4.31
CA VAL A 464 -11.04 -13.41 2.87
C VAL A 464 -9.81 -13.94 2.17
N GLN A 465 -9.96 -14.51 0.99
CA GLN A 465 -8.88 -15.10 0.21
C GLN A 465 -8.94 -14.56 -1.21
N GLN A 466 -7.81 -14.45 -1.87
CA GLN A 466 -7.73 -14.17 -3.28
C GLN A 466 -7.74 -15.48 -4.07
N VAL A 467 -8.61 -15.56 -5.06
CA VAL A 467 -8.65 -16.68 -6.00
C VAL A 467 -7.90 -16.25 -7.24
N SER A 468 -6.68 -16.73 -7.37
CA SER A 468 -5.83 -16.48 -8.52
C SER A 468 -5.84 -17.69 -9.45
N THR A 469 -5.91 -17.43 -10.75
CA THR A 469 -5.76 -18.47 -11.80
C THR A 469 -4.35 -18.56 -12.35
N ASN A 470 -3.48 -17.64 -11.94
CA ASN A 470 -2.10 -17.52 -12.44
C ASN A 470 -1.11 -17.42 -11.26
N TYR A 471 0.17 -17.68 -11.57
CA TYR A 471 1.27 -17.51 -10.59
C TYR A 471 1.67 -16.03 -10.37
N ILE A 472 1.05 -15.10 -11.08
CA ILE A 472 1.28 -13.66 -10.95
C ILE A 472 0.04 -13.07 -10.30
N ASP A 473 0.22 -12.26 -9.27
CA ASP A 473 -0.85 -11.48 -8.66
C ASP A 473 -1.35 -10.42 -9.65
N LEU A 474 -2.48 -10.72 -10.28
CA LEU A 474 -3.11 -9.85 -11.24
C LEU A 474 -4.24 -9.03 -10.59
N PRO A 475 -4.43 -7.79 -10.99
CA PRO A 475 -5.54 -6.99 -10.47
C PRO A 475 -6.92 -7.54 -10.87
N THR A 476 -6.97 -8.51 -11.78
CA THR A 476 -8.19 -9.24 -12.19
C THR A 476 -8.51 -10.42 -11.27
N ASP A 477 -7.61 -10.80 -10.35
CA ASP A 477 -7.85 -11.89 -9.41
C ASP A 477 -9.00 -11.54 -8.45
N LEU A 478 -9.81 -12.55 -8.13
CA LEU A 478 -11.06 -12.36 -7.42
C LEU A 478 -10.87 -12.51 -5.90
N TRP A 479 -11.45 -11.61 -5.14
CA TRP A 479 -11.47 -11.70 -3.68
C TRP A 479 -12.74 -12.41 -3.20
N GLN A 480 -12.56 -13.56 -2.56
CA GLN A 480 -13.64 -14.44 -2.08
C GLN A 480 -13.68 -14.43 -0.55
N PRO A 481 -14.77 -13.96 0.08
CA PRO A 481 -14.96 -14.11 1.52
C PRO A 481 -15.22 -15.56 1.90
N VAL A 482 -14.98 -15.89 3.16
CA VAL A 482 -15.33 -17.19 3.74
C VAL A 482 -16.84 -17.45 3.65
N SER A 483 -17.21 -18.72 3.70
CA SER A 483 -18.61 -19.16 3.62
C SER A 483 -18.78 -20.46 4.38
N ALA A 484 -20.00 -21.03 4.40
CA ALA A 484 -20.22 -22.34 4.97
C ALA A 484 -19.31 -23.45 4.34
N ARG A 485 -18.94 -23.28 3.05
CA ARG A 485 -18.07 -24.21 2.32
C ARG A 485 -16.58 -23.86 2.44
N PHE A 486 -16.24 -22.57 2.44
CA PHE A 486 -14.86 -22.06 2.51
C PHE A 486 -14.59 -21.54 3.92
N LYS A 487 -13.92 -22.35 4.72
CA LYS A 487 -13.56 -22.01 6.11
C LYS A 487 -12.49 -20.92 6.17
N PRO A 488 -12.38 -20.16 7.27
CA PRO A 488 -11.24 -19.28 7.50
C PRO A 488 -9.93 -20.03 7.41
N LEU A 489 -8.91 -19.39 6.79
CA LEU A 489 -7.55 -19.88 6.88
C LEU A 489 -7.04 -19.66 8.30
N GLN A 490 -6.31 -20.63 8.83
CA GLN A 490 -5.66 -20.53 10.13
C GLN A 490 -4.16 -20.75 9.97
N SER A 491 -3.37 -19.96 10.68
CA SER A 491 -1.93 -20.14 10.80
C SER A 491 -1.52 -20.18 12.26
N ASP A 492 -0.66 -21.13 12.61
CA ASP A 492 0.06 -21.22 13.87
C ASP A 492 1.54 -20.99 13.61
N LEU A 493 2.04 -19.80 13.96
CA LEU A 493 3.42 -19.38 13.74
C LEU A 493 4.24 -19.61 15.01
N TYR A 494 5.23 -20.47 14.92
CA TYR A 494 6.28 -20.66 15.92
C TYR A 494 7.57 -20.07 15.39
N SER A 495 8.29 -19.34 16.21
CA SER A 495 9.50 -18.67 15.77
C SER A 495 10.54 -18.59 16.88
N ILE A 496 11.81 -18.74 16.50
CA ILE A 496 12.97 -18.55 17.38
C ILE A 496 14.06 -17.79 16.62
N GLY A 497 14.84 -16.96 17.32
CA GLY A 497 15.91 -16.22 16.66
C GLY A 497 16.95 -15.68 17.64
N VAL A 498 18.15 -15.49 17.10
CA VAL A 498 19.28 -14.88 17.77
C VAL A 498 19.63 -13.59 17.05
N TYR A 499 19.84 -12.53 17.82
CA TYR A 499 20.14 -11.18 17.33
C TYR A 499 21.38 -10.68 18.02
N GLY A 500 22.24 -9.98 17.28
CA GLY A 500 23.47 -9.49 17.88
C GLY A 500 24.05 -8.28 17.17
N ASN A 501 24.72 -7.42 17.97
CA ASN A 501 25.61 -6.38 17.47
C ASN A 501 27.04 -6.90 17.58
N LEU A 502 27.77 -6.84 16.48
CA LEU A 502 29.18 -7.17 16.38
C LEU A 502 30.02 -5.88 16.38
N PRO A 503 31.36 -5.97 16.62
CA PRO A 503 32.29 -4.84 16.39
C PRO A 503 32.08 -4.24 14.97
N TRP A 504 32.52 -3.01 14.76
CA TRP A 504 32.43 -2.25 13.51
C TRP A 504 30.99 -1.94 13.07
N SER A 505 30.06 -1.78 14.02
CA SER A 505 28.62 -1.46 13.75
C SER A 505 27.90 -2.49 12.88
N MET A 506 28.36 -3.73 12.86
CA MET A 506 27.68 -4.83 12.18
C MET A 506 26.56 -5.37 13.05
N TYR A 507 25.41 -5.63 12.43
CA TYR A 507 24.26 -6.30 13.04
C TYR A 507 24.01 -7.63 12.34
N PHE A 508 23.71 -8.68 13.10
CA PHE A 508 23.26 -9.94 12.54
C PHE A 508 21.97 -10.43 13.20
N SER A 509 21.18 -11.19 12.46
CA SER A 509 20.05 -11.97 12.98
C SER A 509 19.98 -13.31 12.27
N VAL A 510 19.70 -14.34 13.05
CA VAL A 510 19.37 -15.68 12.55
C VAL A 510 18.00 -16.03 13.10
N GLU A 511 17.04 -16.29 12.22
CA GLU A 511 15.65 -16.53 12.55
C GLU A 511 15.16 -17.83 11.89
N GLY A 512 14.36 -18.61 12.62
CA GLY A 512 13.68 -19.79 12.12
C GLY A 512 12.23 -19.88 12.65
#